data_30a23424d005c2a3fe7220d98a168b9f
#
_entry.id   30a23424d005c2a3fe7220d98a168b9f
#
_cell.length_a   1.000
_cell.length_b   1.000
_cell.length_c   1.000
_cell.angle_alpha   90.00
_cell.angle_beta   90.00
_cell.angle_gamma   90.00
#
_symmetry.space_group_name_H-M   'P 1'
#
loop_
_entity.id
_entity.type
_entity.pdbx_description
1 polymer ?
#
loop_
_entity_poly.entity_id
_entity_poly.type
_entity_poly.pdbx_seq_one_letter_code
_entity_poly.pdbx_strand_id
1 'polypeptide(L)'
;MRAAEIVSAAGRRTVLADHKPSVGRKFLVAGRGGLNLTHSEPVENFPARYGDSGARWQRLLADFSPGDLRAWAEELGIKTFVGTSGRIFPTDKQAAPLLRRWVERLRKQGVSFRPCHGLTGFKRRDDGKIDVTFSSPEGEITLPTRTLILALGGASWPQTGSDGGWVKLLTEAKIAIIPLTPANCGYEIDWAPAFLAEAEGLPLKNIVVSAGGQSVAGELLITNYGLEGGTLYQLSRILRLLNRPQIEIDLKPAHTVEKLTTKLGSAKGASGILTRAVEAWHLSPAAQALLQLHPPLENKGDLAALAKSYPLSLGNPRPIEEAISTAGGVAWDELDDNLMLKRCPGVFCAGEMIDWEAPTGGYLLQGCFSTATRAARGAQKIIA
;
A
#
# COMPACT_ATOMS: atom_id res chain seq x y z
N MET A 1 -0.92 -15.82 7.96
CA MET A 1 0.23 -16.08 8.85
C MET A 1 0.00 -15.49 10.26
N ARG A 2 -0.21 -14.17 10.45
CA ARG A 2 -0.42 -13.60 11.80
C ARG A 2 -1.59 -14.22 12.54
N ALA A 3 -2.73 -14.39 11.90
CA ALA A 3 -3.87 -15.06 12.50
C ALA A 3 -3.56 -16.53 12.89
N ALA A 4 -2.86 -17.25 12.02
CA ALA A 4 -2.44 -18.64 12.31
C ALA A 4 -1.53 -18.71 13.54
N GLU A 5 -0.59 -17.76 13.69
CA GLU A 5 0.30 -17.66 14.84
C GLU A 5 -0.48 -17.52 16.16
N ILE A 6 -1.48 -16.63 16.19
CA ILE A 6 -2.28 -16.37 17.39
C ILE A 6 -3.13 -17.58 17.77
N VAL A 7 -3.80 -18.19 16.77
CA VAL A 7 -4.70 -19.33 17.02
C VAL A 7 -3.90 -20.56 17.44
N SER A 8 -2.76 -20.84 16.81
CA SER A 8 -1.91 -21.98 17.17
C SER A 8 -1.21 -21.80 18.53
N ALA A 9 -0.79 -20.58 18.86
CA ALA A 9 -0.22 -20.27 20.17
C ALA A 9 -1.20 -20.56 21.34
N ALA A 10 -2.51 -20.52 21.09
CA ALA A 10 -3.55 -20.92 22.04
C ALA A 10 -3.82 -22.44 22.03
N GLY A 11 -2.93 -23.25 21.45
CA GLY A 11 -3.05 -24.72 21.41
C GLY A 11 -4.12 -25.25 20.43
N ARG A 12 -4.64 -24.42 19.53
CA ARG A 12 -5.67 -24.84 18.56
C ARG A 12 -5.04 -25.38 17.29
N ARG A 13 -5.51 -26.54 16.82
CA ARG A 13 -5.06 -27.12 15.55
C ARG A 13 -5.37 -26.17 14.40
N THR A 14 -4.33 -25.74 13.70
CA THR A 14 -4.40 -24.69 12.68
C THR A 14 -3.83 -25.16 11.35
N VAL A 15 -4.58 -24.95 10.27
CA VAL A 15 -4.14 -25.16 8.88
C VAL A 15 -3.96 -23.81 8.23
N LEU A 16 -2.83 -23.60 7.55
CA LEU A 16 -2.56 -22.43 6.73
C LEU A 16 -2.43 -22.88 5.27
N ALA A 17 -3.45 -22.56 4.46
CA ALA A 17 -3.47 -22.83 3.04
C ALA A 17 -3.03 -21.61 2.23
N ASP A 18 -2.31 -21.83 1.15
CA ASP A 18 -1.91 -20.82 0.16
C ASP A 18 -1.96 -21.47 -1.24
N HIS A 19 -2.53 -20.78 -2.23
CA HIS A 19 -2.59 -21.33 -3.59
C HIS A 19 -1.24 -21.31 -4.31
N LYS A 20 -0.27 -20.56 -3.80
CA LYS A 20 1.11 -20.56 -4.29
C LYS A 20 1.96 -21.65 -3.63
N PRO A 21 3.10 -22.02 -4.23
CA PRO A 21 4.00 -23.05 -3.69
C PRO A 21 4.65 -22.68 -2.35
N SER A 22 4.55 -21.42 -1.93
CA SER A 22 5.11 -20.96 -0.67
C SER A 22 4.30 -19.79 -0.12
N VAL A 23 4.20 -19.69 1.21
CA VAL A 23 3.53 -18.59 1.90
C VAL A 23 4.39 -17.32 1.90
N GLY A 24 3.76 -16.17 2.06
CA GLY A 24 4.45 -14.90 2.28
C GLY A 24 5.13 -14.31 1.04
N ARG A 25 4.76 -14.70 -0.18
CA ARG A 25 5.38 -14.22 -1.42
C ARG A 25 5.22 -12.71 -1.60
N LYS A 26 4.03 -12.14 -1.37
CA LYS A 26 3.82 -10.69 -1.43
C LYS A 26 4.64 -9.95 -0.36
N PHE A 27 4.80 -10.52 0.83
CA PHE A 27 5.66 -9.99 1.88
C PHE A 27 7.13 -9.90 1.42
N LEU A 28 7.64 -10.89 0.69
CA LEU A 28 8.99 -10.86 0.12
C LEU A 28 9.15 -9.77 -0.94
N VAL A 29 8.14 -9.60 -1.81
CA VAL A 29 8.15 -8.55 -2.84
C VAL A 29 8.06 -7.16 -2.21
N ALA A 30 7.22 -6.98 -1.19
CA ALA A 30 7.14 -5.73 -0.44
C ALA A 30 8.48 -5.32 0.22
N GLY A 31 9.37 -6.28 0.43
CA GLY A 31 10.72 -6.05 0.95
C GLY A 31 11.78 -5.68 -0.10
N ARG A 32 11.45 -5.60 -1.39
CA ARG A 32 12.37 -5.11 -2.42
C ARG A 32 12.66 -3.63 -2.17
N GLY A 33 13.95 -3.28 -2.06
CA GLY A 33 14.38 -1.92 -1.67
C GLY A 33 14.33 -1.64 -0.16
N GLY A 34 13.88 -2.59 0.66
CA GLY A 34 13.81 -2.53 2.11
C GLY A 34 12.41 -2.77 2.66
N LEU A 35 12.28 -3.79 3.52
CA LEU A 35 11.01 -4.13 4.16
C LEU A 35 10.61 -3.06 5.17
N ASN A 36 9.61 -2.27 4.84
CA ASN A 36 9.04 -1.28 5.73
C ASN A 36 7.93 -1.93 6.56
N LEU A 37 8.19 -2.20 7.84
CA LEU A 37 7.27 -2.91 8.73
C LEU A 37 6.13 -2.03 9.20
N THR A 38 6.45 -0.84 9.69
CA THR A 38 5.50 0.13 10.26
C THR A 38 6.13 1.52 10.27
N HIS A 39 5.52 2.47 10.95
CA HIS A 39 5.99 3.85 11.06
C HIS A 39 6.18 4.26 12.52
N SER A 40 7.03 5.26 12.79
CA SER A 40 7.35 5.75 14.13
C SER A 40 6.54 6.95 14.57
N GLU A 41 5.60 7.43 13.74
CA GLU A 41 4.71 8.51 14.17
C GLU A 41 3.85 8.06 15.37
N PRO A 42 3.33 8.99 16.17
CA PRO A 42 2.41 8.67 17.26
C PRO A 42 1.23 7.84 16.77
N VAL A 43 0.86 6.78 17.52
CA VAL A 43 -0.20 5.85 17.12
C VAL A 43 -1.55 6.53 16.92
N GLU A 44 -1.78 7.65 17.57
CA GLU A 44 -2.97 8.49 17.47
C GLU A 44 -3.16 9.06 16.07
N ASN A 45 -2.09 9.21 15.29
CA ASN A 45 -2.11 9.72 13.92
C ASN A 45 -2.41 8.62 12.88
N PHE A 46 -2.19 7.34 13.24
CA PHE A 46 -2.38 6.23 12.31
C PHE A 46 -3.80 6.10 11.75
N PRO A 47 -4.88 6.29 12.54
CA PRO A 47 -6.25 6.16 12.01
C PRO A 47 -6.51 7.03 10.79
N ALA A 48 -5.96 8.24 10.74
CA ALA A 48 -6.09 9.15 9.61
C ALA A 48 -5.44 8.60 8.32
N ARG A 49 -4.47 7.68 8.43
CA ARG A 49 -3.81 7.05 7.27
C ARG A 49 -4.69 5.99 6.58
N TYR A 50 -5.72 5.48 7.28
CA TYR A 50 -6.61 4.43 6.77
C TYR A 50 -7.97 4.96 6.28
N GLY A 51 -8.12 6.27 6.14
CA GLY A 51 -9.35 6.91 5.71
C GLY A 51 -10.23 7.40 6.86
N ASP A 52 -11.54 7.40 6.67
CA ASP A 52 -12.50 8.11 7.52
C ASP A 52 -12.96 7.38 8.80
N SER A 53 -12.60 6.14 8.99
CA SER A 53 -13.11 5.32 10.10
C SER A 53 -12.23 5.37 11.36
N GLY A 54 -11.90 6.57 11.84
CA GLY A 54 -10.98 6.80 12.96
C GLY A 54 -11.20 5.89 14.17
N ALA A 55 -12.44 5.78 14.68
CA ALA A 55 -12.76 4.94 15.85
C ALA A 55 -12.52 3.44 15.59
N ARG A 56 -12.77 2.94 14.38
CA ARG A 56 -12.53 1.54 14.01
C ARG A 56 -11.03 1.25 14.01
N TRP A 57 -10.26 2.09 13.37
CA TRP A 57 -8.81 1.91 13.31
C TRP A 57 -8.13 2.13 14.66
N GLN A 58 -8.63 3.02 15.51
CA GLN A 58 -8.16 3.13 16.90
C GLN A 58 -8.29 1.79 17.65
N ARG A 59 -9.45 1.10 17.55
CA ARG A 59 -9.66 -0.21 18.15
C ARG A 59 -8.75 -1.30 17.56
N LEU A 60 -8.57 -1.33 16.23
CA LEU A 60 -7.70 -2.30 15.56
C LEU A 60 -6.23 -2.12 15.94
N LEU A 61 -5.77 -0.87 16.01
CA LEU A 61 -4.40 -0.54 16.41
C LEU A 61 -4.16 -0.76 17.90
N ALA A 62 -5.20 -0.65 18.76
CA ALA A 62 -5.11 -1.04 20.15
C ALA A 62 -4.96 -2.55 20.34
N ASP A 63 -5.46 -3.37 19.41
CA ASP A 63 -5.22 -4.83 19.45
C ASP A 63 -3.79 -5.22 19.07
N PHE A 64 -3.18 -4.48 18.16
CA PHE A 64 -1.81 -4.69 17.72
C PHE A 64 -1.23 -3.40 17.14
N SER A 65 -0.48 -2.71 17.98
CA SER A 65 0.11 -1.40 17.70
C SER A 65 1.42 -1.49 16.88
N PRO A 66 1.95 -0.35 16.40
CA PRO A 66 3.29 -0.28 15.83
C PRO A 66 4.40 -0.74 16.80
N GLY A 67 4.22 -0.47 18.10
CA GLY A 67 5.11 -0.97 19.15
C GLY A 67 5.09 -2.49 19.24
N ASP A 68 3.89 -3.09 19.20
CA ASP A 68 3.73 -4.55 19.21
C ASP A 68 4.35 -5.22 17.99
N LEU A 69 4.25 -4.59 16.80
CA LEU A 69 4.86 -5.12 15.58
C LEU A 69 6.39 -5.12 15.68
N ARG A 70 6.99 -4.09 16.29
CA ARG A 70 8.43 -4.05 16.54
C ARG A 70 8.85 -5.10 17.56
N ALA A 71 8.13 -5.21 18.68
CA ALA A 71 8.38 -6.23 19.71
C ALA A 71 8.26 -7.64 19.13
N TRP A 72 7.25 -7.90 18.31
CA TRP A 72 7.09 -9.17 17.61
C TRP A 72 8.27 -9.51 16.68
N ALA A 73 8.80 -8.53 15.95
CA ALA A 73 9.99 -8.73 15.11
C ALA A 73 11.22 -9.04 15.97
N GLU A 74 11.38 -8.36 17.10
CA GLU A 74 12.47 -8.59 18.05
C GLU A 74 12.39 -9.98 18.70
N GLU A 75 11.20 -10.44 19.08
CA GLU A 75 10.97 -11.81 19.55
C GLU A 75 11.36 -12.88 18.51
N LEU A 76 11.28 -12.56 17.23
CA LEU A 76 11.81 -13.38 16.13
C LEU A 76 13.32 -13.20 15.96
N GLY A 77 13.98 -12.41 16.82
CA GLY A 77 15.39 -12.10 16.74
C GLY A 77 15.77 -11.13 15.62
N ILE A 78 14.81 -10.36 15.12
CA ILE A 78 15.02 -9.33 14.09
C ILE A 78 14.96 -7.95 14.73
N LYS A 79 16.10 -7.32 14.91
CA LYS A 79 16.18 -5.93 15.38
C LYS A 79 15.67 -4.96 14.31
N THR A 80 15.07 -3.86 14.75
CA THR A 80 14.51 -2.83 13.87
C THR A 80 15.13 -1.47 14.16
N PHE A 81 15.18 -0.61 13.15
CA PHE A 81 15.59 0.79 13.29
C PHE A 81 14.60 1.74 12.62
N VAL A 82 14.61 3.00 13.05
CA VAL A 82 13.81 4.08 12.45
C VAL A 82 14.66 4.79 11.40
N GLY A 83 14.18 4.80 10.16
CA GLY A 83 14.78 5.59 9.07
C GLY A 83 14.48 7.08 9.20
N THR A 84 15.16 7.90 8.42
CA THR A 84 15.03 9.38 8.44
C THR A 84 13.62 9.88 8.14
N SER A 85 12.82 9.10 7.41
CA SER A 85 11.43 9.41 7.09
C SER A 85 10.41 8.86 8.10
N GLY A 86 10.85 8.39 9.27
CA GLY A 86 9.98 7.75 10.27
C GLY A 86 9.60 6.30 9.96
N ARG A 87 9.95 5.77 8.81
CA ARG A 87 9.72 4.37 8.42
C ARG A 87 10.55 3.43 9.27
N ILE A 88 9.98 2.30 9.68
CA ILE A 88 10.66 1.30 10.51
C ILE A 88 11.01 0.08 9.67
N PHE A 89 12.29 -0.27 9.68
CA PHE A 89 12.87 -1.37 8.91
C PHE A 89 13.57 -2.38 9.82
N PRO A 90 13.65 -3.67 9.42
CA PRO A 90 14.69 -4.56 9.93
C PRO A 90 16.08 -3.97 9.73
N THR A 91 17.04 -4.28 10.61
CA THR A 91 18.38 -3.70 10.53
C THR A 91 19.09 -4.01 9.20
N ASP A 92 18.86 -5.20 8.63
CA ASP A 92 19.36 -5.61 7.32
C ASP A 92 18.47 -5.17 6.14
N LYS A 93 17.32 -4.51 6.43
CA LYS A 93 16.27 -4.10 5.49
C LYS A 93 15.62 -5.26 4.70
N GLN A 94 15.95 -6.52 4.98
CA GLN A 94 15.49 -7.67 4.21
C GLN A 94 14.24 -8.32 4.79
N ALA A 95 13.34 -8.77 3.91
CA ALA A 95 12.13 -9.50 4.30
C ALA A 95 12.40 -11.00 4.55
N ALA A 96 13.35 -11.59 3.83
CA ALA A 96 13.57 -13.02 3.83
C ALA A 96 14.01 -13.62 5.18
N PRO A 97 14.93 -13.02 5.94
CA PRO A 97 15.29 -13.51 7.27
C PRO A 97 14.09 -13.50 8.24
N LEU A 98 13.30 -12.42 8.24
CA LEU A 98 12.11 -12.29 9.08
C LEU A 98 11.06 -13.34 8.72
N LEU A 99 10.75 -13.50 7.43
CA LEU A 99 9.78 -14.50 6.96
C LEU A 99 10.21 -15.92 7.33
N ARG A 100 11.49 -16.24 7.18
CA ARG A 100 12.03 -17.57 7.50
C ARG A 100 11.84 -17.91 8.98
N ARG A 101 12.19 -16.99 9.88
CA ARG A 101 12.01 -17.17 11.33
C ARG A 101 10.54 -17.23 11.71
N TRP A 102 9.68 -16.48 11.04
CA TRP A 102 8.24 -16.55 11.25
C TRP A 102 7.66 -17.91 10.85
N VAL A 103 8.03 -18.44 9.70
CA VAL A 103 7.63 -19.80 9.26
C VAL A 103 8.13 -20.87 10.23
N GLU A 104 9.36 -20.75 10.73
CA GLU A 104 9.91 -21.65 11.76
C GLU A 104 9.09 -21.61 13.05
N ARG A 105 8.71 -20.41 13.53
CA ARG A 105 7.83 -20.22 14.71
C ARG A 105 6.50 -20.93 14.50
N LEU A 106 5.86 -20.71 13.34
CA LEU A 106 4.58 -21.33 13.02
C LEU A 106 4.67 -22.87 12.98
N ARG A 107 5.75 -23.42 12.42
CA ARG A 107 6.00 -24.86 12.41
C ARG A 107 6.18 -25.41 13.84
N LYS A 108 6.94 -24.74 14.68
CA LYS A 108 7.12 -25.10 16.11
C LYS A 108 5.80 -25.07 16.88
N GLN A 109 4.88 -24.19 16.51
CA GLN A 109 3.53 -24.12 17.06
C GLN A 109 2.57 -25.18 16.48
N GLY A 110 3.03 -26.07 15.60
CA GLY A 110 2.22 -27.12 15.03
C GLY A 110 1.27 -26.69 13.91
N VAL A 111 1.49 -25.51 13.28
CA VAL A 111 0.71 -25.08 12.12
C VAL A 111 0.96 -26.02 10.93
N SER A 112 -0.10 -26.61 10.38
CA SER A 112 -0.04 -27.41 9.17
C SER A 112 -0.09 -26.51 7.94
N PHE A 113 0.99 -26.48 7.17
CA PHE A 113 1.05 -25.72 5.93
C PHE A 113 0.50 -26.54 4.76
N ARG A 114 -0.35 -25.91 3.95
CA ARG A 114 -0.91 -26.46 2.71
C ARG A 114 -0.61 -25.52 1.53
N PRO A 115 0.61 -25.54 0.98
CA PRO A 115 0.93 -24.82 -0.25
C PRO A 115 0.21 -25.46 -1.45
N CYS A 116 0.04 -24.71 -2.53
CA CYS A 116 -0.70 -25.12 -3.73
C CYS A 116 -2.16 -25.51 -3.46
N HIS A 117 -2.78 -24.93 -2.42
CA HIS A 117 -4.19 -25.15 -2.09
C HIS A 117 -4.96 -23.83 -2.26
N GLY A 118 -5.66 -23.70 -3.39
CA GLY A 118 -6.49 -22.54 -3.72
C GLY A 118 -7.91 -22.73 -3.17
N LEU A 119 -8.41 -21.74 -2.42
CA LEU A 119 -9.79 -21.74 -1.95
C LEU A 119 -10.77 -21.69 -3.13
N THR A 120 -11.68 -22.66 -3.22
CA THR A 120 -12.73 -22.72 -4.24
C THR A 120 -14.13 -22.58 -3.66
N GLY A 121 -14.31 -22.81 -2.37
CA GLY A 121 -15.61 -22.67 -1.73
C GLY A 121 -15.57 -22.86 -0.22
N PHE A 122 -16.65 -22.45 0.43
CA PHE A 122 -16.93 -22.81 1.82
C PHE A 122 -18.42 -22.89 2.05
N LYS A 123 -18.85 -23.80 2.92
CA LYS A 123 -20.26 -24.00 3.26
C LYS A 123 -20.41 -24.34 4.74
N ARG A 124 -21.31 -23.66 5.43
CA ARG A 124 -21.65 -24.02 6.82
C ARG A 124 -22.52 -25.28 6.84
N ARG A 125 -22.18 -26.18 7.77
CA ARG A 125 -22.91 -27.42 8.05
C ARG A 125 -23.94 -27.19 9.16
N ASP A 126 -24.87 -28.14 9.29
CA ASP A 126 -25.88 -28.12 10.36
C ASP A 126 -25.24 -28.31 11.76
N ASP A 127 -24.10 -29.01 11.86
CA ASP A 127 -23.31 -29.17 13.08
C ASP A 127 -22.51 -27.91 13.48
N GLY A 128 -22.69 -26.81 12.75
CA GLY A 128 -22.04 -25.52 12.97
C GLY A 128 -20.61 -25.44 12.45
N LYS A 129 -20.02 -26.50 11.95
CA LYS A 129 -18.73 -26.49 11.27
C LYS A 129 -18.84 -25.88 9.87
N ILE A 130 -17.69 -25.60 9.28
CA ILE A 130 -17.56 -25.05 7.94
C ILE A 130 -16.74 -26.06 7.12
N ASP A 131 -17.33 -26.57 6.04
CA ASP A 131 -16.59 -27.31 5.03
C ASP A 131 -15.90 -26.30 4.12
N VAL A 132 -14.58 -26.35 4.04
CA VAL A 132 -13.76 -25.48 3.20
C VAL A 132 -13.17 -26.30 2.08
N THR A 133 -13.48 -25.89 0.85
CA THR A 133 -13.07 -26.60 -0.36
C THR A 133 -11.89 -25.91 -1.02
N PHE A 134 -10.91 -26.69 -1.43
CA PHE A 134 -9.69 -26.23 -2.09
C PHE A 134 -9.44 -27.02 -3.37
N SER A 135 -8.96 -26.35 -4.40
CA SER A 135 -8.20 -26.98 -5.48
C SER A 135 -6.80 -27.30 -4.98
N SER A 136 -6.33 -28.52 -5.19
CA SER A 136 -4.98 -28.96 -4.82
C SER A 136 -4.32 -29.74 -5.96
N PRO A 137 -3.00 -30.03 -5.88
CA PRO A 137 -2.34 -30.88 -6.88
C PRO A 137 -2.94 -32.30 -7.01
N GLU A 138 -3.55 -32.80 -5.93
CA GLU A 138 -4.20 -34.13 -5.91
C GLU A 138 -5.68 -34.06 -6.32
N GLY A 139 -6.20 -32.89 -6.69
CA GLY A 139 -7.61 -32.65 -7.01
C GLY A 139 -8.32 -31.79 -5.98
N GLU A 140 -9.65 -31.81 -6.02
CA GLU A 140 -10.45 -31.07 -5.07
C GLU A 140 -10.48 -31.75 -3.70
N ILE A 141 -10.24 -30.99 -2.64
CA ILE A 141 -10.31 -31.50 -1.27
C ILE A 141 -11.21 -30.61 -0.42
N THR A 142 -11.90 -31.21 0.55
CA THR A 142 -12.72 -30.47 1.52
C THR A 142 -12.24 -30.77 2.94
N LEU A 143 -12.00 -29.71 3.71
CA LEU A 143 -11.56 -29.79 5.10
C LEU A 143 -12.63 -29.19 6.02
N PRO A 144 -13.17 -29.93 7.00
CA PRO A 144 -14.08 -29.40 8.00
C PRO A 144 -13.30 -28.59 9.05
N THR A 145 -13.81 -27.41 9.38
CA THR A 145 -13.24 -26.54 10.41
C THR A 145 -14.33 -25.92 11.29
N ARG A 146 -13.99 -25.44 12.48
CA ARG A 146 -14.89 -24.64 13.33
C ARG A 146 -14.91 -23.18 12.91
N THR A 147 -13.77 -22.65 12.45
CA THR A 147 -13.63 -21.25 12.01
C THR A 147 -12.76 -21.18 10.77
N LEU A 148 -13.05 -20.21 9.90
CA LEU A 148 -12.29 -19.90 8.71
C LEU A 148 -11.85 -18.44 8.76
N ILE A 149 -10.56 -18.16 8.59
CA ILE A 149 -10.05 -16.79 8.48
C ILE A 149 -9.56 -16.59 7.05
N LEU A 150 -10.28 -15.78 6.28
CA LEU A 150 -9.93 -15.36 4.94
C LEU A 150 -8.91 -14.22 5.01
N ALA A 151 -7.77 -14.39 4.37
CA ALA A 151 -6.69 -13.40 4.27
C ALA A 151 -6.14 -13.42 2.84
N LEU A 152 -7.04 -13.25 1.87
CA LEU A 152 -6.81 -13.53 0.46
C LEU A 152 -6.14 -12.38 -0.29
N GLY A 153 -5.94 -11.24 0.38
CA GLY A 153 -5.28 -10.06 -0.19
C GLY A 153 -6.19 -9.26 -1.12
N GLY A 154 -5.63 -8.29 -1.81
CA GLY A 154 -6.30 -7.50 -2.84
C GLY A 154 -6.16 -8.13 -4.23
N ALA A 155 -5.84 -7.30 -5.25
CA ALA A 155 -5.63 -7.72 -6.63
C ALA A 155 -4.29 -7.27 -7.22
N SER A 156 -3.44 -6.61 -6.42
CA SER A 156 -2.13 -6.15 -6.87
C SER A 156 -1.07 -7.26 -6.77
N TRP A 157 -0.20 -7.36 -7.79
CA TRP A 157 0.84 -8.39 -7.90
C TRP A 157 0.29 -9.82 -7.93
N PRO A 158 -0.56 -10.18 -8.91
CA PRO A 158 -1.24 -11.48 -8.99
C PRO A 158 -0.27 -12.67 -9.03
N GLN A 159 0.94 -12.50 -9.56
CA GLN A 159 2.00 -13.51 -9.54
C GLN A 159 2.42 -13.92 -8.13
N THR A 160 2.15 -13.09 -7.12
CA THR A 160 2.43 -13.39 -5.71
C THR A 160 1.27 -14.07 -4.98
N GLY A 161 0.10 -14.12 -5.60
CA GLY A 161 -1.09 -14.73 -5.04
C GLY A 161 -2.21 -13.76 -4.63
N SER A 162 -2.05 -12.46 -4.91
CA SER A 162 -3.05 -11.42 -4.65
C SER A 162 -3.70 -11.03 -5.98
N ASP A 163 -4.64 -11.85 -6.46
CA ASP A 163 -5.23 -11.74 -7.81
C ASP A 163 -6.70 -11.32 -7.83
N GLY A 164 -7.31 -11.07 -6.66
CA GLY A 164 -8.72 -10.69 -6.54
C GLY A 164 -9.71 -11.81 -6.88
N GLY A 165 -9.25 -13.03 -7.17
CA GLY A 165 -10.11 -14.15 -7.59
C GLY A 165 -11.20 -14.52 -6.57
N TRP A 166 -11.01 -14.19 -5.31
CA TRP A 166 -11.97 -14.39 -4.23
C TRP A 166 -13.24 -13.52 -4.34
N VAL A 167 -13.22 -12.45 -5.11
CA VAL A 167 -14.36 -11.52 -5.27
C VAL A 167 -15.59 -12.27 -5.75
N LYS A 168 -15.44 -13.13 -6.78
CA LYS A 168 -16.54 -13.92 -7.32
C LYS A 168 -17.16 -14.80 -6.23
N LEU A 169 -16.34 -15.54 -5.48
CA LEU A 169 -16.76 -16.45 -4.42
C LEU A 169 -17.60 -15.74 -3.36
N LEU A 170 -17.16 -14.58 -2.89
CA LEU A 170 -17.89 -13.84 -1.86
C LEU A 170 -19.13 -13.13 -2.41
N THR A 171 -19.12 -12.67 -3.65
CA THR A 171 -20.31 -12.10 -4.32
C THR A 171 -21.40 -13.17 -4.51
N GLU A 172 -21.04 -14.40 -4.88
CA GLU A 172 -21.96 -15.54 -4.95
C GLU A 172 -22.56 -15.86 -3.57
N ALA A 173 -21.78 -15.68 -2.50
CA ALA A 173 -22.24 -15.76 -1.11
C ALA A 173 -23.05 -14.54 -0.64
N LYS A 174 -23.38 -13.58 -1.55
CA LYS A 174 -24.13 -12.35 -1.30
C LYS A 174 -23.45 -11.40 -0.29
N ILE A 175 -22.14 -11.42 -0.21
CA ILE A 175 -21.35 -10.48 0.56
C ILE A 175 -21.08 -9.24 -0.31
N ALA A 176 -21.35 -8.07 0.22
CA ALA A 176 -21.12 -6.81 -0.49
C ALA A 176 -19.62 -6.54 -0.62
N ILE A 177 -19.18 -6.35 -1.87
CA ILE A 177 -17.79 -6.05 -2.22
C ILE A 177 -17.72 -4.67 -2.85
N ILE A 178 -16.92 -3.79 -2.29
CA ILE A 178 -16.54 -2.53 -2.95
C ILE A 178 -15.54 -2.88 -4.07
N PRO A 179 -15.76 -2.38 -5.31
CA PRO A 179 -14.91 -2.72 -6.45
C PRO A 179 -13.42 -2.50 -6.16
N LEU A 180 -12.60 -3.47 -6.53
CA LEU A 180 -11.15 -3.38 -6.36
C LEU A 180 -10.58 -2.39 -7.37
N THR A 181 -9.78 -1.44 -6.89
CA THR A 181 -9.12 -0.41 -7.69
C THR A 181 -7.65 -0.28 -7.30
N PRO A 182 -6.77 0.17 -8.23
CA PRO A 182 -5.36 0.37 -7.92
C PRO A 182 -5.18 1.46 -6.85
N ALA A 183 -4.31 1.20 -5.89
CA ALA A 183 -3.89 2.16 -4.88
C ALA A 183 -2.36 2.16 -4.76
N ASN A 184 -1.78 3.29 -4.42
CA ASN A 184 -0.33 3.46 -4.41
C ASN A 184 0.29 3.06 -5.76
N CYS A 185 -0.19 3.67 -6.84
CA CYS A 185 0.25 3.39 -8.20
C CYS A 185 0.71 4.67 -8.92
N GLY A 186 1.41 4.50 -10.04
CA GLY A 186 1.72 5.56 -10.97
C GLY A 186 0.49 5.99 -11.77
N TYR A 187 0.62 7.11 -12.47
CA TYR A 187 -0.38 7.66 -13.38
C TYR A 187 0.21 7.91 -14.74
N GLU A 188 -0.59 7.67 -15.76
CA GLU A 188 -0.20 7.88 -17.15
C GLU A 188 -0.13 9.37 -17.48
N ILE A 189 0.84 9.73 -18.31
CA ILE A 189 0.96 11.03 -18.98
C ILE A 189 1.48 10.75 -20.38
N ASP A 190 0.87 11.36 -21.36
CA ASP A 190 1.32 11.26 -22.75
C ASP A 190 2.51 12.21 -22.99
N TRP A 191 3.69 11.72 -22.67
CA TRP A 191 4.93 12.47 -22.83
C TRP A 191 5.37 12.53 -24.29
N ALA A 192 5.82 13.69 -24.74
CA ALA A 192 6.47 13.79 -26.04
C ALA A 192 7.77 12.94 -26.05
N PRO A 193 8.08 12.22 -27.15
CA PRO A 193 9.29 11.39 -27.24
C PRO A 193 10.60 12.17 -26.96
N ALA A 194 10.67 13.43 -27.37
CA ALA A 194 11.82 14.28 -27.11
C ALA A 194 12.02 14.53 -25.59
N PHE A 195 10.94 14.70 -24.82
CA PHE A 195 11.02 14.85 -23.38
C PHE A 195 11.49 13.55 -22.71
N LEU A 196 10.97 12.40 -23.13
CA LEU A 196 11.39 11.12 -22.58
C LEU A 196 12.88 10.84 -22.84
N ALA A 197 13.39 11.22 -24.00
CA ALA A 197 14.82 11.05 -24.30
C ALA A 197 15.73 11.81 -23.31
N GLU A 198 15.24 12.88 -22.70
CA GLU A 198 16.00 13.70 -21.74
C GLU A 198 15.68 13.37 -20.28
N ALA A 199 14.46 12.92 -19.97
CA ALA A 199 13.94 12.92 -18.61
C ALA A 199 13.52 11.52 -18.08
N GLU A 200 13.38 10.49 -18.92
CA GLU A 200 12.99 9.16 -18.46
C GLU A 200 13.99 8.63 -17.41
N GLY A 201 13.45 8.08 -16.32
CA GLY A 201 14.24 7.55 -15.21
C GLY A 201 14.80 8.62 -14.27
N LEU A 202 14.57 9.91 -14.54
CA LEU A 202 15.07 10.98 -13.68
C LEU A 202 14.10 11.28 -12.53
N PRO A 203 14.59 11.40 -11.28
CA PRO A 203 13.76 11.77 -10.16
C PRO A 203 13.62 13.30 -10.00
N LEU A 204 12.41 13.72 -9.65
CA LEU A 204 12.11 15.04 -9.09
C LEU A 204 12.17 14.94 -7.57
N LYS A 205 13.20 15.46 -6.95
CA LYS A 205 13.43 15.38 -5.50
C LYS A 205 13.18 16.73 -4.81
N ASN A 206 12.87 16.65 -3.51
CA ASN A 206 12.63 17.83 -2.67
C ASN A 206 11.57 18.76 -3.26
N ILE A 207 10.48 18.18 -3.71
CA ILE A 207 9.30 18.85 -4.27
C ILE A 207 8.12 18.75 -3.31
N VAL A 208 7.10 19.57 -3.57
CA VAL A 208 5.77 19.38 -3.01
C VAL A 208 4.79 19.15 -4.15
N VAL A 209 3.95 18.13 -4.03
CA VAL A 209 2.88 17.81 -4.98
C VAL A 209 1.55 18.06 -4.31
N SER A 210 0.67 18.80 -4.99
CA SER A 210 -0.65 19.15 -4.49
C SER A 210 -1.75 18.63 -5.42
N ALA A 211 -2.83 18.12 -4.85
CA ALA A 211 -4.04 17.71 -5.56
C ALA A 211 -5.24 17.75 -4.61
N GLY A 212 -6.41 18.21 -5.08
CA GLY A 212 -7.66 18.19 -4.30
C GLY A 212 -7.56 18.86 -2.93
N GLY A 213 -6.76 19.91 -2.80
CA GLY A 213 -6.55 20.64 -1.55
C GLY A 213 -5.57 19.98 -0.56
N GLN A 214 -4.95 18.87 -0.92
CA GLN A 214 -3.90 18.22 -0.14
C GLN A 214 -2.53 18.44 -0.77
N SER A 215 -1.49 18.53 0.06
CA SER A 215 -0.10 18.70 -0.39
C SER A 215 0.82 17.72 0.31
N VAL A 216 1.72 17.11 -0.45
CA VAL A 216 2.66 16.10 0.03
C VAL A 216 4.08 16.45 -0.42
N ALA A 217 4.99 16.56 0.53
CA ALA A 217 6.41 16.74 0.25
C ALA A 217 7.08 15.39 -0.03
N GLY A 218 8.00 15.36 -1.00
CA GLY A 218 8.72 14.14 -1.34
C GLY A 218 9.37 14.17 -2.71
N GLU A 219 9.18 13.09 -3.44
CA GLU A 219 9.78 12.89 -4.76
C GLU A 219 8.81 12.21 -5.73
N LEU A 220 9.04 12.44 -7.02
CA LEU A 220 8.42 11.75 -8.15
C LEU A 220 9.50 11.16 -9.04
N LEU A 221 9.17 10.11 -9.77
CA LEU A 221 9.98 9.55 -10.85
C LEU A 221 9.26 9.75 -12.18
N ILE A 222 9.97 10.28 -13.16
CA ILE A 222 9.49 10.34 -14.55
C ILE A 222 9.71 8.97 -15.17
N THR A 223 8.66 8.38 -15.71
CA THR A 223 8.68 7.08 -16.38
C THR A 223 8.22 7.21 -17.81
N ASN A 224 8.45 6.20 -18.62
CA ASN A 224 7.99 6.16 -20.00
C ASN A 224 6.46 6.19 -20.15
N TYR A 225 5.72 5.82 -19.12
CA TYR A 225 4.26 5.87 -19.11
C TYR A 225 3.68 7.11 -18.40
N GLY A 226 4.48 7.86 -17.66
CA GLY A 226 3.99 9.02 -16.90
C GLY A 226 4.80 9.30 -15.64
N LEU A 227 4.15 9.30 -14.48
CA LEU A 227 4.75 9.59 -13.19
C LEU A 227 4.45 8.52 -12.16
N GLU A 228 5.42 8.25 -11.29
CA GLU A 228 5.23 7.46 -10.07
C GLU A 228 6.00 8.06 -8.89
N GLY A 229 5.80 7.53 -7.70
CA GLY A 229 6.56 7.94 -6.52
C GLY A 229 5.72 8.21 -5.28
N GLY A 230 6.43 8.40 -4.16
CA GLY A 230 5.81 8.47 -2.83
C GLY A 230 4.76 9.56 -2.66
N THR A 231 4.88 10.68 -3.37
CA THR A 231 3.92 11.79 -3.33
C THR A 231 2.60 11.40 -3.99
N LEU A 232 2.63 10.77 -5.19
CA LEU A 232 1.43 10.28 -5.86
C LEU A 232 0.77 9.15 -5.06
N TYR A 233 1.56 8.27 -4.45
CA TYR A 233 1.02 7.19 -3.64
C TYR A 233 0.23 7.71 -2.43
N GLN A 234 0.70 8.76 -1.79
CA GLN A 234 -0.02 9.40 -0.68
C GLN A 234 -1.27 10.16 -1.14
N LEU A 235 -1.27 10.70 -2.36
CA LEU A 235 -2.42 11.37 -2.96
C LEU A 235 -3.38 10.42 -3.70
N SER A 236 -3.07 9.12 -3.77
CA SER A 236 -3.79 8.13 -4.57
C SER A 236 -5.31 8.15 -4.35
N ARG A 237 -5.74 8.23 -3.08
CA ARG A 237 -7.17 8.30 -2.73
C ARG A 237 -7.85 9.54 -3.32
N ILE A 238 -7.23 10.72 -3.16
CA ILE A 238 -7.77 11.97 -3.69
C ILE A 238 -7.81 11.94 -5.21
N LEU A 239 -6.74 11.49 -5.85
CA LEU A 239 -6.63 11.43 -7.30
C LEU A 239 -7.72 10.55 -7.92
N ARG A 240 -8.07 9.42 -7.29
CA ARG A 240 -9.17 8.54 -7.74
C ARG A 240 -10.56 9.18 -7.65
N LEU A 241 -10.75 10.16 -6.76
CA LEU A 241 -12.02 10.87 -6.63
C LEU A 241 -12.19 11.99 -7.66
N LEU A 242 -11.12 12.42 -8.31
CA LEU A 242 -11.14 13.47 -9.31
C LEU A 242 -11.50 12.89 -10.69
N ASN A 243 -12.51 13.49 -11.33
CA ASN A 243 -12.93 13.07 -12.67
C ASN A 243 -11.84 13.30 -13.73
N ARG A 244 -11.01 14.34 -13.55
CA ARG A 244 -9.82 14.67 -14.33
C ARG A 244 -8.71 14.99 -13.37
N PRO A 245 -7.91 14.02 -12.97
CA PRO A 245 -6.90 14.24 -11.96
C PRO A 245 -5.82 15.21 -12.49
N GLN A 246 -5.61 16.27 -11.74
CA GLN A 246 -4.54 17.24 -11.96
C GLN A 246 -3.71 17.36 -10.69
N ILE A 247 -2.43 17.55 -10.87
CA ILE A 247 -1.49 17.86 -9.80
C ILE A 247 -0.80 19.18 -10.09
N GLU A 248 -0.36 19.83 -9.03
CA GLU A 248 0.56 20.97 -9.07
C GLU A 248 1.85 20.58 -8.39
N ILE A 249 2.98 20.88 -9.03
CA ILE A 249 4.30 20.55 -8.50
C ILE A 249 5.03 21.82 -8.15
N ASP A 250 5.32 22.02 -6.86
CA ASP A 250 6.28 23.01 -6.40
C ASP A 250 7.70 22.44 -6.49
N LEU A 251 8.46 22.88 -7.48
CA LEU A 251 9.83 22.42 -7.74
C LEU A 251 10.85 23.01 -6.76
N LYS A 252 10.49 24.06 -6.01
CA LYS A 252 11.37 24.78 -5.06
C LYS A 252 10.66 25.18 -3.77
N PRO A 253 10.20 24.23 -2.95
CA PRO A 253 9.38 24.53 -1.76
C PRO A 253 10.04 25.46 -0.75
N ALA A 254 11.37 25.44 -0.65
CA ALA A 254 12.12 26.28 0.28
C ALA A 254 12.20 27.77 -0.11
N HIS A 255 11.64 28.14 -1.28
CA HIS A 255 11.72 29.52 -1.80
C HIS A 255 10.34 30.07 -2.17
N THR A 256 10.15 31.37 -2.01
CA THR A 256 8.97 32.08 -2.53
C THR A 256 9.21 32.51 -3.98
N VAL A 257 8.13 32.92 -4.68
CA VAL A 257 8.20 33.45 -6.05
C VAL A 257 9.14 34.64 -6.11
N GLU A 258 9.05 35.56 -5.14
CA GLU A 258 9.87 36.79 -5.07
C GLU A 258 11.36 36.44 -4.94
N LYS A 259 11.71 35.48 -4.07
CA LYS A 259 13.10 35.05 -3.90
C LYS A 259 13.64 34.37 -5.16
N LEU A 260 12.83 33.55 -5.82
CA LEU A 260 13.23 32.94 -7.09
C LEU A 260 13.43 34.00 -8.18
N THR A 261 12.52 34.95 -8.31
CA THR A 261 12.61 36.04 -9.27
C THR A 261 13.86 36.87 -9.04
N THR A 262 14.15 37.24 -7.79
CA THR A 262 15.34 38.04 -7.41
C THR A 262 16.64 37.32 -7.80
N LYS A 263 16.72 36.00 -7.62
CA LYS A 263 17.91 35.20 -7.99
C LYS A 263 18.22 35.21 -9.49
N LEU A 264 17.25 35.51 -10.36
CA LEU A 264 17.46 35.63 -11.80
C LEU A 264 18.24 36.87 -12.22
N GLY A 265 18.34 37.88 -11.34
CA GLY A 265 19.18 39.07 -11.54
C GLY A 265 18.87 39.84 -12.84
N SER A 266 19.87 40.07 -13.65
CA SER A 266 19.77 40.82 -14.91
C SER A 266 19.45 39.94 -16.14
N ALA A 267 19.14 38.66 -15.99
CA ALA A 267 18.82 37.76 -17.11
C ALA A 267 17.65 38.32 -17.95
N LYS A 268 17.76 38.24 -19.27
CA LYS A 268 16.78 38.72 -20.25
C LYS A 268 16.53 37.68 -21.33
N GLY A 269 15.34 37.76 -21.95
CA GLY A 269 14.88 36.83 -22.96
C GLY A 269 14.58 35.42 -22.40
N ALA A 270 13.66 34.71 -23.00
CA ALA A 270 13.18 33.42 -22.48
C ALA A 270 14.31 32.40 -22.26
N SER A 271 15.21 32.25 -23.24
CA SER A 271 16.35 31.32 -23.13
C SER A 271 17.33 31.72 -22.03
N GLY A 272 17.68 33.01 -21.92
CA GLY A 272 18.59 33.51 -20.88
C GLY A 272 18.00 33.41 -19.47
N ILE A 273 16.70 33.62 -19.32
CA ILE A 273 15.99 33.49 -18.06
C ILE A 273 15.99 32.03 -17.57
N LEU A 274 15.67 31.07 -18.45
CA LEU A 274 15.65 29.65 -18.11
C LEU A 274 17.07 29.12 -17.79
N THR A 275 18.07 29.46 -18.62
CA THR A 275 19.48 29.11 -18.35
C THR A 275 19.91 29.61 -16.99
N ARG A 276 19.61 30.87 -16.68
CA ARG A 276 19.92 31.45 -15.36
C ARG A 276 19.16 30.78 -14.22
N ALA A 277 17.92 30.35 -14.46
CA ALA A 277 17.12 29.63 -13.46
C ALA A 277 17.75 28.28 -13.10
N VAL A 278 18.23 27.53 -14.10
CA VAL A 278 18.91 26.24 -13.87
C VAL A 278 20.07 26.41 -12.90
N GLU A 279 20.92 27.40 -13.12
CA GLU A 279 22.06 27.69 -12.25
C GLU A 279 21.63 28.25 -10.88
N ALA A 280 20.87 29.36 -10.88
CA ALA A 280 20.56 30.13 -9.68
C ALA A 280 19.60 29.42 -8.71
N TRP A 281 18.77 28.51 -9.22
CA TRP A 281 17.83 27.72 -8.43
C TRP A 281 18.36 26.29 -8.18
N HIS A 282 19.51 25.93 -8.75
CA HIS A 282 20.02 24.54 -8.70
C HIS A 282 18.94 23.53 -9.10
N LEU A 283 18.41 23.71 -10.31
CA LEU A 283 17.40 22.78 -10.85
C LEU A 283 18.03 21.43 -11.15
N SER A 284 17.31 20.35 -10.81
CA SER A 284 17.66 19.01 -11.29
C SER A 284 17.41 18.90 -12.80
N PRO A 285 18.08 17.98 -13.51
CA PRO A 285 17.79 17.74 -14.93
C PRO A 285 16.30 17.49 -15.21
N ALA A 286 15.62 16.71 -14.35
CA ALA A 286 14.19 16.48 -14.47
C ALA A 286 13.34 17.77 -14.34
N ALA A 287 13.68 18.63 -13.39
CA ALA A 287 12.98 19.92 -13.22
C ALA A 287 13.25 20.88 -14.39
N GLN A 288 14.47 20.89 -14.91
CA GLN A 288 14.80 21.64 -16.12
C GLN A 288 13.97 21.16 -17.31
N ALA A 289 13.96 19.86 -17.58
CA ALA A 289 13.21 19.28 -18.69
C ALA A 289 11.71 19.59 -18.58
N LEU A 290 11.11 19.51 -17.37
CA LEU A 290 9.71 19.90 -17.17
C LEU A 290 9.45 21.37 -17.53
N LEU A 291 10.31 22.29 -17.07
CA LEU A 291 10.13 23.71 -17.38
C LEU A 291 10.31 24.01 -18.89
N GLN A 292 11.08 23.19 -19.60
CA GLN A 292 11.26 23.28 -21.06
C GLN A 292 10.04 22.80 -21.86
N LEU A 293 9.17 21.97 -21.26
CA LEU A 293 7.89 21.58 -21.89
C LEU A 293 6.91 22.76 -21.99
N HIS A 294 7.02 23.73 -21.09
CA HIS A 294 6.19 24.93 -21.15
C HIS A 294 6.65 25.85 -22.26
N PRO A 295 5.73 26.54 -22.98
CA PRO A 295 6.11 27.59 -23.92
C PRO A 295 7.08 28.58 -23.28
N PRO A 296 8.04 29.15 -24.04
CA PRO A 296 9.05 30.03 -23.48
C PRO A 296 8.45 31.23 -22.76
N LEU A 297 8.90 31.50 -21.55
CA LEU A 297 8.45 32.60 -20.70
C LEU A 297 9.50 33.74 -20.67
N GLU A 298 9.09 34.94 -21.08
CA GLU A 298 9.96 36.11 -21.11
C GLU A 298 9.95 36.91 -19.80
N ASN A 299 9.00 36.65 -18.93
CA ASN A 299 8.90 37.28 -17.61
C ASN A 299 9.47 36.37 -16.51
N LYS A 300 10.36 36.90 -15.72
CA LYS A 300 11.00 36.19 -14.59
C LYS A 300 10.03 35.75 -13.51
N GLY A 301 9.02 36.59 -13.23
CA GLY A 301 7.97 36.32 -12.27
C GLY A 301 7.12 35.16 -12.72
N ASP A 302 6.79 35.08 -14.01
CA ASP A 302 5.97 34.00 -14.58
C ASP A 302 6.72 32.68 -14.53
N LEU A 303 8.03 32.64 -14.86
CA LEU A 303 8.84 31.43 -14.71
C LEU A 303 8.97 30.99 -13.24
N ALA A 304 9.12 31.95 -12.32
CA ALA A 304 9.18 31.67 -10.90
C ALA A 304 7.83 31.13 -10.37
N ALA A 305 6.72 31.72 -10.81
CA ALA A 305 5.37 31.25 -10.48
C ALA A 305 5.12 29.81 -11.03
N LEU A 306 5.50 29.57 -12.28
CA LEU A 306 5.42 28.22 -12.89
C LEU A 306 6.25 27.21 -12.11
N ALA A 307 7.46 27.54 -11.70
CA ALA A 307 8.30 26.65 -10.90
C ALA A 307 7.73 26.36 -9.50
N LYS A 308 6.87 27.24 -8.97
CA LYS A 308 6.17 27.07 -7.69
C LYS A 308 4.85 26.30 -7.81
N SER A 309 4.24 26.26 -8.99
CA SER A 309 2.97 25.59 -9.22
C SER A 309 2.92 25.08 -10.66
N TYR A 310 3.76 24.08 -10.96
CA TYR A 310 3.82 23.48 -12.29
C TYR A 310 2.61 22.53 -12.48
N PRO A 311 1.65 22.85 -13.35
CA PRO A 311 0.45 22.04 -13.53
C PRO A 311 0.72 20.84 -14.43
N LEU A 312 0.22 19.67 -14.01
CA LEU A 312 0.20 18.48 -14.84
C LEU A 312 -1.17 17.79 -14.76
N SER A 313 -1.71 17.49 -15.93
CA SER A 313 -2.88 16.62 -16.07
C SER A 313 -2.42 15.17 -16.07
N LEU A 314 -3.05 14.35 -15.27
CA LEU A 314 -2.80 12.92 -15.20
C LEU A 314 -3.84 12.19 -16.04
N GLY A 315 -3.42 11.12 -16.70
CA GLY A 315 -4.28 10.16 -17.36
C GLY A 315 -4.83 9.13 -16.38
N ASN A 316 -4.95 7.88 -16.83
CA ASN A 316 -5.42 6.78 -16.01
C ASN A 316 -4.39 6.39 -14.94
N PRO A 317 -4.85 5.84 -13.78
CA PRO A 317 -3.94 5.13 -12.90
C PRO A 317 -3.38 3.90 -13.62
N ARG A 318 -2.15 3.50 -13.28
CA ARG A 318 -1.57 2.26 -13.79
C ARG A 318 -2.42 1.06 -13.41
N PRO A 319 -2.40 -0.03 -14.20
CA PRO A 319 -3.16 -1.24 -13.93
C PRO A 319 -2.99 -1.76 -12.51
N ILE A 320 -4.05 -2.36 -11.97
CA ILE A 320 -4.06 -2.85 -10.57
C ILE A 320 -2.96 -3.89 -10.31
N GLU A 321 -2.57 -4.64 -11.32
CA GLU A 321 -1.50 -5.66 -11.29
C GLU A 321 -0.12 -5.04 -11.02
N GLU A 322 0.07 -3.78 -11.40
CA GLU A 322 1.30 -3.01 -11.20
C GLU A 322 1.28 -2.18 -9.92
N ALA A 323 0.10 -1.96 -9.33
CA ALA A 323 -0.06 -1.17 -8.13
C ALA A 323 0.60 -1.82 -6.92
N ILE A 324 1.08 -1.01 -5.97
CA ILE A 324 1.65 -1.51 -4.71
C ILE A 324 0.57 -2.14 -3.85
N SER A 325 -0.64 -1.60 -3.88
CA SER A 325 -1.77 -2.07 -3.08
C SER A 325 -3.10 -1.88 -3.80
N THR A 326 -4.15 -2.40 -3.18
CA THR A 326 -5.52 -2.36 -3.67
C THR A 326 -6.39 -1.55 -2.71
N ALA A 327 -7.28 -0.72 -3.23
CA ALA A 327 -8.42 -0.15 -2.52
C ALA A 327 -9.69 -0.92 -2.89
N GLY A 328 -10.74 -0.84 -2.06
CA GLY A 328 -11.92 -1.67 -2.15
C GLY A 328 -11.76 -3.00 -1.42
N GLY A 329 -12.74 -3.87 -1.51
CA GLY A 329 -12.77 -5.16 -0.81
C GLY A 329 -14.09 -5.45 -0.12
N VAL A 330 -14.10 -6.37 0.84
CA VAL A 330 -15.29 -6.68 1.64
C VAL A 330 -15.76 -5.44 2.38
N ALA A 331 -16.98 -5.03 2.12
CA ALA A 331 -17.55 -3.84 2.76
C ALA A 331 -17.57 -3.99 4.29
N TRP A 332 -17.21 -2.93 5.00
CA TRP A 332 -17.16 -2.95 6.46
C TRP A 332 -18.51 -3.30 7.11
N ASP A 333 -19.61 -2.97 6.47
CA ASP A 333 -20.95 -3.27 6.98
C ASP A 333 -21.28 -4.78 6.94
N GLU A 334 -20.55 -5.57 6.19
CA GLU A 334 -20.66 -7.04 6.19
C GLU A 334 -19.94 -7.68 7.39
N LEU A 335 -19.12 -6.92 8.12
CA LEU A 335 -18.29 -7.41 9.21
C LEU A 335 -18.83 -6.96 10.58
N ASP A 336 -18.72 -7.84 11.57
CA ASP A 336 -18.89 -7.48 12.97
C ASP A 336 -17.63 -6.84 13.57
N ASP A 337 -17.66 -6.49 14.86
CA ASP A 337 -16.52 -5.90 15.57
C ASP A 337 -15.29 -6.84 15.68
N ASN A 338 -15.45 -8.15 15.48
CA ASN A 338 -14.38 -9.14 15.46
C ASN A 338 -13.91 -9.47 14.04
N LEU A 339 -14.40 -8.76 13.03
CA LEU A 339 -14.17 -8.98 11.59
C LEU A 339 -14.75 -10.31 11.08
N MET A 340 -15.79 -10.83 11.74
CA MET A 340 -16.55 -11.97 11.27
C MET A 340 -17.62 -11.52 10.28
N LEU A 341 -17.80 -12.26 9.20
CA LEU A 341 -18.87 -12.03 8.23
C LEU A 341 -20.25 -12.26 8.91
N LYS A 342 -21.09 -11.23 8.98
CA LYS A 342 -22.40 -11.29 9.60
C LYS A 342 -23.31 -12.36 8.97
N ARG A 343 -23.19 -12.55 7.64
CA ARG A 343 -23.94 -13.55 6.87
C ARG A 343 -23.36 -14.95 6.95
N CYS A 344 -22.09 -15.11 7.34
CA CYS A 344 -21.39 -16.37 7.40
C CYS A 344 -20.72 -16.55 8.78
N PRO A 345 -21.49 -16.86 9.86
CA PRO A 345 -20.95 -17.02 11.18
C PRO A 345 -19.82 -18.06 11.22
N GLY A 346 -18.70 -17.71 11.86
CA GLY A 346 -17.48 -18.51 11.91
C GLY A 346 -16.47 -18.22 10.79
N VAL A 347 -16.84 -17.38 9.80
CA VAL A 347 -15.93 -16.93 8.74
C VAL A 347 -15.50 -15.48 9.03
N PHE A 348 -14.21 -15.25 9.06
CA PHE A 348 -13.59 -13.94 9.36
C PHE A 348 -12.80 -13.44 8.17
N CYS A 349 -12.66 -12.12 8.05
CA CYS A 349 -11.80 -11.49 7.05
C CYS A 349 -10.64 -10.76 7.70
N ALA A 350 -9.48 -10.72 7.05
CA ALA A 350 -8.30 -10.01 7.53
C ALA A 350 -7.43 -9.48 6.39
N GLY A 351 -6.75 -8.37 6.63
CA GLY A 351 -5.80 -7.79 5.69
C GLY A 351 -6.46 -7.02 4.55
N GLU A 352 -5.75 -6.96 3.43
CA GLU A 352 -6.05 -6.11 2.28
C GLU A 352 -7.33 -6.52 1.51
N MET A 353 -7.94 -7.68 1.82
CA MET A 353 -9.23 -8.06 1.24
C MET A 353 -10.42 -7.30 1.83
N ILE A 354 -10.27 -6.59 2.94
CA ILE A 354 -11.29 -5.73 3.53
C ILE A 354 -11.20 -4.35 2.86
N ASP A 355 -12.33 -3.64 2.75
CA ASP A 355 -12.39 -2.32 2.14
C ASP A 355 -11.66 -1.26 2.98
N TRP A 356 -10.37 -1.19 2.81
CA TRP A 356 -9.51 -0.14 3.35
C TRP A 356 -8.27 0.05 2.48
N GLU A 357 -7.69 1.23 2.58
CA GLU A 357 -6.42 1.55 1.96
C GLU A 357 -5.54 2.37 2.90
N ALA A 358 -4.24 2.38 2.63
CA ALA A 358 -3.29 3.21 3.35
C ALA A 358 -2.15 3.62 2.42
N PRO A 359 -1.47 4.76 2.65
CA PRO A 359 -0.29 5.13 1.90
C PRO A 359 0.86 4.13 2.15
N THR A 360 1.86 4.16 1.28
CA THR A 360 3.12 3.48 1.55
C THR A 360 3.80 4.09 2.78
N GLY A 361 4.66 3.32 3.45
CA GLY A 361 5.34 3.82 4.65
C GLY A 361 5.21 2.91 5.87
N GLY A 362 4.77 1.64 5.66
CA GLY A 362 4.59 0.65 6.72
C GLY A 362 3.14 0.49 7.19
N TYR A 363 2.25 1.38 6.78
CA TYR A 363 0.84 1.36 7.19
C TYR A 363 0.08 0.15 6.66
N LEU A 364 0.36 -0.30 5.44
CA LEU A 364 -0.29 -1.47 4.83
C LEU A 364 0.00 -2.75 5.63
N LEU A 365 1.26 -3.02 5.97
CA LEU A 365 1.61 -4.17 6.79
C LEU A 365 1.04 -4.04 8.20
N GLN A 366 1.13 -2.86 8.82
CA GLN A 366 0.53 -2.60 10.13
C GLN A 366 -0.96 -2.94 10.12
N GLY A 367 -1.72 -2.45 9.14
CA GLY A 367 -3.15 -2.73 9.01
C GLY A 367 -3.46 -4.22 8.83
N CYS A 368 -2.64 -4.93 8.03
CA CYS A 368 -2.77 -6.38 7.88
C CYS A 368 -2.53 -7.13 9.20
N PHE A 369 -1.54 -6.73 10.00
CA PHE A 369 -1.26 -7.34 11.29
C PHE A 369 -2.35 -7.05 12.31
N SER A 370 -2.84 -5.81 12.39
CA SER A 370 -3.89 -5.40 13.33
C SER A 370 -5.22 -6.11 13.03
N THR A 371 -5.65 -6.13 11.77
CA THR A 371 -6.88 -6.82 11.35
C THR A 371 -6.78 -8.34 11.54
N ALA A 372 -5.63 -8.95 11.22
CA ALA A 372 -5.41 -10.37 11.44
C ALA A 372 -5.40 -10.75 12.93
N THR A 373 -4.90 -9.87 13.78
CA THR A 373 -4.94 -10.05 15.24
C THR A 373 -6.38 -10.02 15.75
N ARG A 374 -7.20 -9.06 15.31
CA ARG A 374 -8.62 -8.94 15.65
C ARG A 374 -9.40 -10.17 15.21
N ALA A 375 -9.28 -10.58 13.94
CA ALA A 375 -9.95 -11.75 13.38
C ALA A 375 -9.58 -13.05 14.14
N ALA A 376 -8.30 -13.23 14.47
CA ALA A 376 -7.83 -14.39 15.23
C ALA A 376 -8.42 -14.45 16.62
N ARG A 377 -8.44 -13.33 17.35
CA ARG A 377 -9.06 -13.24 18.68
C ARG A 377 -10.56 -13.50 18.62
N GLY A 378 -11.25 -13.02 17.58
CA GLY A 378 -12.66 -13.32 17.32
C GLY A 378 -12.89 -14.82 17.08
N ALA A 379 -12.07 -15.45 16.26
CA ALA A 379 -12.13 -16.87 15.99
C ALA A 379 -11.88 -17.71 17.28
N GLN A 380 -10.95 -17.31 18.13
CA GLN A 380 -10.70 -18.00 19.40
C GLN A 380 -11.93 -18.04 20.31
N LYS A 381 -12.76 -16.99 20.34
CA LYS A 381 -14.00 -16.96 21.14
C LYS A 381 -15.03 -18.01 20.71
N ILE A 382 -15.01 -18.42 19.43
CA ILE A 382 -15.92 -19.46 18.90
C ILE A 382 -15.39 -20.88 19.20
N ILE A 383 -14.07 -21.03 19.25
CA ILE A 383 -13.42 -22.34 19.40
C ILE A 383 -12.95 -22.61 20.85
N ALA A 384 -13.18 -21.65 21.74
CA ALA A 384 -12.98 -21.84 23.19
C ALA A 384 -13.98 -22.85 23.74
#